data_1d94dcebe2105af9e84f7c0a72fd491f
#
_entry.id   1d94dcebe2105af9e84f7c0a72fd491f
#
_cell.length_a   1.000
_cell.length_b   1.000
_cell.length_c   1.000
_cell.angle_alpha   90.00
_cell.angle_beta   90.00
_cell.angle_gamma   90.00
#
_symmetry.space_group_name_H-M   'P 1'
#
loop_
_entity.id
_entity.type
_entity.pdbx_description
1 polymer ?
#
loop_
_entity_poly.entity_id
_entity_poly.type
_entity_poly.pdbx_seq_one_letter_code
_entity_poly.pdbx_strand_id
1 'polypeptide(L)'
;GHAMIHAPSSGVSISNNLFWKNFNHVTLNFVTGGAVNIDPIIGDPKFTDLNNNDFSLASDSPAIDAGPPVSIYNDRDGSRNDIGMFGGHNFIPDGRTTNKPIVLGLDVAPIAVPTGGTVTIESTGATVK
;
A
#
# COMPACT_ATOMS: atom_id res chain seq x y z
N GLY A 1 -26.35 5.36 13.42
CA GLY A 1 -25.17 5.31 12.58
C GLY A 1 -24.55 3.94 12.62
N HIS A 2 -24.08 3.46 11.49
CA HIS A 2 -23.42 2.17 11.43
C HIS A 2 -21.90 2.41 11.40
N ALA A 3 -21.18 1.76 12.29
CA ALA A 3 -19.73 1.76 12.23
C ALA A 3 -19.27 0.86 11.09
N MET A 4 -18.22 1.26 10.37
CA MET A 4 -17.57 0.38 9.39
C MET A 4 -16.83 -0.76 10.07
N ILE A 5 -16.26 -0.50 11.22
CA ILE A 5 -15.51 -1.46 12.01
C ILE A 5 -16.02 -1.39 13.45
N HIS A 6 -16.47 -2.52 13.95
CA HIS A 6 -16.89 -2.66 15.34
C HIS A 6 -16.04 -3.73 16.02
N ALA A 7 -15.28 -3.33 17.02
CA ALA A 7 -14.51 -4.22 17.85
C ALA A 7 -15.03 -4.16 19.30
N PRO A 8 -15.73 -5.18 19.77
CA PRO A 8 -16.35 -5.17 21.09
C PRO A 8 -15.33 -5.26 22.25
N SER A 9 -14.08 -5.64 21.96
CA SER A 9 -13.02 -5.79 22.96
C SER A 9 -11.96 -4.71 22.83
N SER A 10 -11.36 -4.34 23.96
CA SER A 10 -10.16 -3.51 24.00
C SER A 10 -8.94 -4.25 23.42
N GLY A 11 -7.98 -3.51 22.90
CA GLY A 11 -6.72 -4.06 22.37
C GLY A 11 -6.68 -4.28 20.87
N VAL A 12 -7.73 -3.91 20.13
CA VAL A 12 -7.70 -3.86 18.68
C VAL A 12 -7.21 -2.48 18.24
N SER A 13 -6.15 -2.46 17.45
CA SER A 13 -5.63 -1.24 16.82
C SER A 13 -5.90 -1.29 15.32
N ILE A 14 -6.37 -0.19 14.77
CA ILE A 14 -6.60 0.01 13.35
C ILE A 14 -5.78 1.23 12.97
N SER A 15 -4.88 1.10 12.02
CA SER A 15 -3.97 2.18 11.67
C SER A 15 -3.88 2.41 10.17
N ASN A 16 -3.52 3.64 9.80
CA ASN A 16 -3.21 4.04 8.42
C ASN A 16 -4.32 3.66 7.42
N ASN A 17 -5.56 3.99 7.75
CA ASN A 17 -6.70 3.76 6.87
C ASN A 17 -7.16 5.08 6.25
N LEU A 18 -7.60 5.02 5.00
CA LEU A 18 -8.24 6.13 4.32
C LEU A 18 -9.76 5.89 4.26
N PHE A 19 -10.53 6.90 4.67
CA PHE A 19 -11.99 6.89 4.67
C PHE A 19 -12.53 7.94 3.71
N TRP A 20 -13.35 7.51 2.76
CA TRP A 20 -13.92 8.40 1.76
C TRP A 20 -15.38 8.05 1.46
N LYS A 21 -16.22 9.07 1.35
CA LYS A 21 -17.67 8.95 1.02
C LYS A 21 -18.45 7.92 1.85
N ASN A 22 -17.93 7.58 3.03
CA ASN A 22 -18.67 6.75 3.96
C ASN A 22 -19.80 7.56 4.61
N PHE A 23 -20.92 6.93 4.86
CA PHE A 23 -22.06 7.59 5.48
C PHE A 23 -21.66 8.17 6.86
N ASN A 24 -21.79 9.49 7.04
CA ASN A 24 -21.32 10.23 8.22
C ASN A 24 -19.79 10.29 8.40
N HIS A 25 -19.06 10.49 7.33
CA HIS A 25 -17.61 10.67 7.34
C HIS A 25 -17.09 11.82 8.23
N VAL A 26 -17.98 12.64 8.75
CA VAL A 26 -17.64 13.79 9.63
C VAL A 26 -17.46 13.38 11.10
N THR A 27 -17.93 12.21 11.48
CA THR A 27 -17.78 11.71 12.84
C THR A 27 -16.87 10.48 12.85
N LEU A 28 -15.85 10.53 13.67
CA LEU A 28 -14.86 9.49 13.94
C LEU A 28 -15.43 8.12 14.39
N ASN A 29 -16.68 7.84 14.06
CA ASN A 29 -17.39 6.62 14.44
C ASN A 29 -17.22 5.47 13.42
N PHE A 30 -16.18 5.50 12.61
CA PHE A 30 -15.85 4.36 11.76
C PHE A 30 -15.35 3.17 12.58
N VAL A 31 -14.80 3.47 13.76
CA VAL A 31 -14.29 2.49 14.68
C VAL A 31 -15.04 2.65 16.01
N THR A 32 -15.73 1.62 16.46
CA THR A 32 -16.47 1.61 17.71
C THR A 32 -16.09 0.42 18.59
N GLY A 33 -16.52 0.44 19.82
CA GLY A 33 -16.12 -0.53 20.82
C GLY A 33 -14.84 -0.12 21.51
N GLY A 34 -13.96 -1.06 21.80
CA GLY A 34 -12.68 -0.82 22.47
C GLY A 34 -11.50 -0.61 21.52
N ALA A 35 -11.75 -0.48 20.20
CA ALA A 35 -10.67 -0.31 19.23
C ALA A 35 -10.16 1.14 19.16
N VAL A 36 -8.88 1.27 18.85
CA VAL A 36 -8.20 2.56 18.67
C VAL A 36 -7.92 2.74 17.17
N ASN A 37 -8.30 3.90 16.64
CA ASN A 37 -7.97 4.29 15.27
C ASN A 37 -6.76 5.23 15.28
N ILE A 38 -5.68 4.81 14.67
CA ILE A 38 -4.39 5.50 14.67
C ILE A 38 -4.15 6.07 13.26
N ASP A 39 -3.82 7.36 13.19
CA ASP A 39 -3.48 8.05 11.94
C ASP A 39 -4.46 7.83 10.78
N PRO A 40 -5.77 8.03 11.00
CA PRO A 40 -6.74 7.91 9.91
C PRO A 40 -6.63 9.09 8.95
N ILE A 41 -6.71 8.83 7.65
CA ILE A 41 -6.88 9.85 6.63
C ILE A 41 -8.36 9.92 6.27
N ILE A 42 -8.94 11.11 6.29
CA ILE A 42 -10.30 11.36 5.84
C ILE A 42 -10.23 12.25 4.61
N GLY A 43 -10.56 11.70 3.45
CA GLY A 43 -10.45 12.45 2.20
C GLY A 43 -10.67 11.59 0.96
N ASP A 44 -10.69 12.25 -0.17
CA ASP A 44 -10.78 11.61 -1.47
C ASP A 44 -9.47 10.88 -1.77
N PRO A 45 -9.48 9.56 -2.02
CA PRO A 45 -8.29 8.81 -2.43
C PRO A 45 -7.76 9.22 -3.80
N LYS A 46 -8.52 9.99 -4.58
CA LYS A 46 -8.17 10.46 -5.92
C LYS A 46 -7.77 9.32 -6.84
N PHE A 47 -8.69 8.38 -7.03
CA PHE A 47 -8.51 7.35 -8.03
C PHE A 47 -8.44 7.94 -9.43
N THR A 48 -7.61 7.34 -10.29
CA THR A 48 -7.36 7.83 -11.64
C THR A 48 -8.61 7.87 -12.50
N ASP A 49 -9.40 6.79 -12.52
CA ASP A 49 -10.68 6.76 -13.25
C ASP A 49 -11.67 5.76 -12.64
N LEU A 50 -12.43 6.23 -11.67
CA LEU A 50 -13.47 5.44 -11.01
C LEU A 50 -14.55 4.91 -11.96
N ASN A 51 -14.87 5.64 -13.02
CA ASN A 51 -15.94 5.26 -13.94
C ASN A 51 -15.57 4.05 -14.78
N ASN A 52 -14.29 3.88 -15.03
CA ASN A 52 -13.74 2.73 -15.75
C ASN A 52 -13.12 1.67 -14.81
N ASN A 53 -13.40 1.75 -13.51
CA ASN A 53 -12.85 0.86 -12.49
C ASN A 53 -11.32 0.89 -12.39
N ASP A 54 -10.71 2.01 -12.76
CA ASP A 54 -9.30 2.24 -12.52
C ASP A 54 -9.12 2.84 -11.13
N PHE A 55 -8.74 1.99 -10.19
CA PHE A 55 -8.51 2.34 -8.79
C PHE A 55 -7.04 2.71 -8.52
N SER A 56 -6.23 2.90 -9.55
CA SER A 56 -4.88 3.43 -9.37
C SER A 56 -4.94 4.85 -8.78
N LEU A 57 -3.91 5.22 -8.05
CA LEU A 57 -3.86 6.50 -7.35
C LEU A 57 -3.31 7.59 -8.26
N ALA A 58 -4.00 8.72 -8.35
CA ALA A 58 -3.44 9.90 -8.98
C ALA A 58 -2.22 10.39 -8.19
N SER A 59 -1.30 11.09 -8.85
CA SER A 59 -0.01 11.51 -8.26
C SER A 59 -0.12 12.44 -7.05
N ASP A 60 -1.28 13.03 -6.84
CA ASP A 60 -1.60 13.91 -5.70
C ASP A 60 -2.55 13.25 -4.69
N SER A 61 -2.67 11.93 -4.73
CA SER A 61 -3.48 11.16 -3.79
C SER A 61 -2.92 11.26 -2.36
N PRO A 62 -3.78 11.52 -1.35
CA PRO A 62 -3.35 11.49 0.03
C PRO A 62 -3.04 10.09 0.55
N ALA A 63 -3.31 9.04 -0.22
CA ALA A 63 -3.00 7.66 0.12
C ALA A 63 -1.54 7.28 -0.19
N ILE A 64 -0.87 8.07 -1.06
CA ILE A 64 0.52 7.84 -1.42
C ILE A 64 1.42 8.13 -0.23
N ASP A 65 2.39 7.26 0.02
CA ASP A 65 3.37 7.34 1.11
C ASP A 65 2.74 7.52 2.51
N ALA A 66 1.50 7.08 2.70
CA ALA A 66 0.71 7.32 3.91
C ALA A 66 0.49 6.09 4.79
N GLY A 67 1.00 4.93 4.39
CA GLY A 67 0.95 3.69 5.16
C GLY A 67 1.84 3.71 6.40
N PRO A 68 2.06 2.58 7.09
CA PRO A 68 2.91 2.52 8.27
C PRO A 68 4.35 2.96 7.98
N PRO A 69 4.97 3.78 8.85
CA PRO A 69 6.32 4.32 8.61
C PRO A 69 7.45 3.32 8.93
N VAL A 70 7.19 2.04 8.81
CA VAL A 70 8.14 0.97 9.10
C VAL A 70 8.62 0.37 7.78
N SER A 71 9.93 0.41 7.55
CA SER A 71 10.55 0.08 6.26
C SER A 71 10.27 -1.33 5.73
N ILE A 72 9.89 -2.28 6.59
CA ILE A 72 9.49 -3.62 6.16
C ILE A 72 8.22 -3.62 5.30
N TYR A 73 7.42 -2.55 5.40
CA TYR A 73 6.20 -2.37 4.61
C TYR A 73 6.39 -1.49 3.38
N ASN A 74 7.59 -0.96 3.17
CA ASN A 74 7.85 -0.09 2.04
C ASN A 74 7.47 -0.73 0.71
N ASP A 75 7.11 0.12 -0.22
CA ASP A 75 6.88 -0.23 -1.60
C ASP A 75 8.18 -0.73 -2.27
N ARG A 76 8.05 -1.36 -3.42
CA ARG A 76 9.20 -1.94 -4.11
C ARG A 76 10.22 -0.91 -4.58
N ASP A 77 9.82 0.33 -4.75
CA ASP A 77 10.72 1.42 -5.13
C ASP A 77 11.47 2.00 -3.91
N GLY A 78 11.19 1.49 -2.72
CA GLY A 78 11.79 1.89 -1.46
C GLY A 78 11.10 3.08 -0.78
N SER A 79 10.05 3.64 -1.37
CA SER A 79 9.22 4.66 -0.72
C SER A 79 8.39 4.06 0.43
N ARG A 80 7.86 4.92 1.29
CA ARG A 80 6.89 4.49 2.30
C ARG A 80 5.67 3.93 1.59
N ASN A 81 5.08 2.86 2.12
CA ASN A 81 3.99 2.21 1.44
C ASN A 81 2.73 3.09 1.33
N ASP A 82 2.01 2.89 0.25
CA ASP A 82 0.72 3.53 0.01
C ASP A 82 -0.39 2.88 0.83
N ILE A 83 -1.42 3.66 1.17
CA ILE A 83 -2.63 3.09 1.75
C ILE A 83 -3.46 2.46 0.64
N GLY A 84 -3.77 1.19 0.78
CA GLY A 84 -4.64 0.47 -0.12
C GLY A 84 -3.97 -0.69 -0.83
N MET A 85 -4.58 -1.11 -1.94
CA MET A 85 -4.16 -2.31 -2.67
C MET A 85 -2.84 -2.15 -3.44
N PHE A 86 -2.38 -0.92 -3.58
CA PHE A 86 -1.18 -0.59 -4.34
C PHE A 86 0.06 -0.44 -3.46
N GLY A 87 -0.10 -0.46 -2.14
CA GLY A 87 1.02 -0.33 -1.22
C GLY A 87 1.63 -1.65 -0.80
N GLY A 88 2.90 -1.60 -0.42
CA GLY A 88 3.65 -2.69 0.17
C GLY A 88 4.43 -3.55 -0.82
N HIS A 89 5.13 -4.52 -0.26
CA HIS A 89 6.13 -5.32 -0.97
C HIS A 89 5.57 -6.17 -2.12
N ASN A 90 4.27 -6.52 -2.06
CA ASN A 90 3.58 -7.31 -3.08
C ASN A 90 2.82 -6.44 -4.09
N PHE A 91 3.12 -5.18 -4.12
CA PHE A 91 2.50 -4.19 -4.94
C PHE A 91 2.54 -4.52 -6.44
N ILE A 92 1.41 -4.31 -7.09
CA ILE A 92 1.32 -4.23 -8.55
C ILE A 92 1.45 -2.75 -8.92
N PRO A 93 2.35 -2.36 -9.84
CA PRO A 93 2.52 -0.97 -10.22
C PRO A 93 1.18 -0.30 -10.52
N ASP A 94 0.91 0.79 -9.82
CA ASP A 94 -0.36 1.52 -9.86
C ASP A 94 -0.47 2.53 -11.00
N GLY A 95 0.46 2.49 -11.93
CA GLY A 95 0.51 3.45 -13.02
C GLY A 95 1.07 4.82 -12.63
N ARG A 96 1.53 5.01 -11.39
CA ARG A 96 2.24 6.24 -11.02
C ARG A 96 3.46 6.41 -11.90
N THR A 97 3.69 7.64 -12.33
CA THR A 97 4.91 7.98 -13.05
C THR A 97 6.08 7.93 -12.09
N THR A 98 6.92 6.92 -12.23
CA THR A 98 8.21 6.87 -11.53
C THR A 98 9.33 6.78 -12.55
N ASN A 99 10.36 7.59 -12.36
CA ASN A 99 11.58 7.51 -13.17
C ASN A 99 12.53 6.42 -12.69
N LYS A 100 12.16 5.72 -11.61
CA LYS A 100 12.97 4.65 -11.04
C LYS A 100 12.52 3.29 -11.57
N PRO A 101 13.44 2.46 -12.03
CA PRO A 101 13.11 1.08 -12.35
C PRO A 101 12.78 0.32 -11.07
N ILE A 102 11.77 -0.52 -11.13
CA ILE A 102 11.41 -1.45 -10.08
C ILE A 102 11.77 -2.86 -10.49
N VAL A 103 12.32 -3.65 -9.57
CA VAL A 103 12.56 -5.06 -9.77
C VAL A 103 11.27 -5.82 -9.44
N LEU A 104 10.66 -6.41 -10.44
CA LEU A 104 9.44 -7.21 -10.31
C LEU A 104 9.72 -8.66 -9.93
N GLY A 105 10.89 -9.16 -10.30
CA GLY A 105 11.30 -10.52 -9.99
C GLY A 105 12.81 -10.62 -9.95
N LEU A 106 13.31 -11.44 -9.05
CA LEU A 106 14.71 -11.81 -8.94
C LEU A 106 14.77 -13.33 -8.78
N ASP A 107 15.46 -14.00 -9.68
CA ASP A 107 15.74 -15.42 -9.59
C ASP A 107 17.27 -15.65 -9.48
N VAL A 108 17.64 -16.54 -8.59
CA VAL A 108 19.05 -16.87 -8.32
C VAL A 108 19.19 -18.39 -8.35
N ALA A 109 19.88 -18.89 -9.34
CA ALA A 109 20.08 -20.33 -9.51
C ALA A 109 21.51 -20.69 -9.94
N PRO A 110 22.07 -21.74 -9.35
CA PRO A 110 21.67 -22.39 -8.11
C PRO A 110 21.99 -21.53 -6.88
N ILE A 111 21.30 -21.75 -5.76
CA ILE A 111 21.50 -20.99 -4.51
C ILE A 111 22.82 -21.30 -3.79
N ALA A 112 23.51 -22.35 -4.19
CA ALA A 112 24.83 -22.72 -3.69
C ALA A 112 25.64 -23.36 -4.80
N VAL A 113 26.93 -23.01 -4.90
CA VAL A 113 27.88 -23.55 -5.87
C VAL A 113 29.20 -23.86 -5.20
N PRO A 114 29.95 -24.87 -5.68
CA PRO A 114 31.33 -25.10 -5.22
C PRO A 114 32.24 -23.96 -5.66
N THR A 115 33.43 -23.89 -5.06
CA THR A 115 34.43 -22.90 -5.44
C THR A 115 34.71 -22.93 -6.94
N GLY A 116 34.62 -21.80 -7.62
CA GLY A 116 34.75 -21.67 -9.06
C GLY A 116 33.50 -22.00 -9.87
N GLY A 117 32.39 -22.34 -9.21
CA GLY A 117 31.10 -22.51 -9.87
C GLY A 117 30.43 -21.18 -10.27
N THR A 118 29.41 -21.27 -11.12
CA THR A 118 28.68 -20.12 -11.64
C THR A 118 27.28 -20.05 -11.02
N VAL A 119 26.88 -18.85 -10.60
CA VAL A 119 25.53 -18.52 -10.21
C VAL A 119 24.92 -17.63 -11.31
N THR A 120 23.74 -17.98 -11.76
CA THR A 120 22.97 -17.13 -12.67
C THR A 120 21.99 -16.30 -11.85
N ILE A 121 22.00 -15.00 -12.09
CA ILE A 121 21.06 -14.05 -11.48
C ILE A 121 20.24 -13.44 -12.61
N GLU A 122 18.96 -13.74 -12.61
CA GLU A 122 18.01 -13.17 -13.56
C GLU A 122 17.09 -12.19 -12.83
N SER A 123 16.90 -11.01 -13.40
CA SER A 123 15.98 -10.02 -12.86
C SER A 123 15.06 -9.50 -13.94
N THR A 124 13.81 -9.35 -13.56
CA THR A 124 12.79 -8.67 -14.40
C THR A 124 12.46 -7.36 -13.74
N GLY A 125 12.62 -6.28 -14.48
CA GLY A 125 12.31 -4.94 -14.03
C GLY A 125 11.34 -4.23 -14.98
N ALA A 126 10.66 -3.24 -14.46
CA ALA A 126 9.84 -2.32 -15.25
C ALA A 126 10.04 -0.89 -14.77
N THR A 127 9.92 0.05 -15.70
CA THR A 127 9.67 1.46 -15.37
C THR A 127 8.19 1.70 -15.53
N VAL A 128 7.57 2.21 -14.51
CA VAL A 128 6.17 2.64 -14.59
C VAL A 128 6.17 4.05 -15.18
N LYS A 129 5.38 4.23 -16.24
CA LYS A 129 5.22 5.54 -16.91
C LYS A 129 3.99 6.23 -16.37
#